data_28b5e5e3e19912bc43654568b4baf56f
#
_entry.id   28b5e5e3e19912bc43654568b4baf56f
#
_cell.length_a   1.000
_cell.length_b   1.000
_cell.length_c   1.000
_cell.angle_alpha   90.00
_cell.angle_beta   90.00
_cell.angle_gamma   90.00
#
_symmetry.space_group_name_H-M   'P 1'
#
loop_
_entity.id
_entity.type
_entity.pdbx_description
1 polymer ?
#
loop_
_entity_poly.entity_id
_entity_poly.type
_entity_poly.pdbx_seq_one_letter_code
_entity_poly.pdbx_strand_id
1 'polypeptide(L)'
;REKPMALFDALTVTAQDPRRMKLEGGRPFVLRSDFSPAGDQPTAIAELVAGLAGQERNQVLLGATGTGKTFTVAKVIEATQRPAIILAPNKTLAAQLYGEFKGFFPENAVEYFVSYYDYYQPEAYVARSDTYIEKESQINEQIDRMRHSATRALLERDDVIIVASVSCIYGLGTPEEYIEQMVTLRRGAEMDRDVLLRRFVQM
;
A
#
# COMPACT_ATOMS: atom_id res chain seq x y z
N ARG A 1 9.78 34.83 -23.54
CA ARG A 1 10.40 33.70 -22.82
C ARG A 1 9.26 32.77 -22.44
N GLU A 2 8.91 31.87 -23.33
CA GLU A 2 7.93 30.82 -23.09
C GLU A 2 8.56 29.76 -22.17
N LYS A 3 7.83 29.42 -21.11
CA LYS A 3 8.22 28.35 -20.19
C LYS A 3 8.19 27.00 -20.91
N PRO A 4 9.15 26.09 -20.66
CA PRO A 4 9.13 24.74 -21.20
C PRO A 4 8.13 23.86 -20.41
N MET A 5 6.84 24.22 -20.47
CA MET A 5 5.76 23.53 -19.73
C MET A 5 5.15 22.36 -20.51
N ALA A 6 5.29 22.38 -21.84
CA ALA A 6 4.63 21.38 -22.69
C ALA A 6 5.25 19.97 -22.68
N LEU A 7 6.53 19.83 -22.30
CA LEU A 7 7.18 18.52 -22.24
C LEU A 7 6.93 17.80 -20.91
N PHE A 8 6.62 18.56 -19.87
CA PHE A 8 6.29 18.03 -18.55
C PHE A 8 4.88 17.42 -18.49
N ASP A 9 3.92 18.01 -19.21
CA ASP A 9 2.54 17.53 -19.23
C ASP A 9 2.37 16.18 -19.92
N ALA A 10 3.33 15.77 -20.75
CA ALA A 10 3.32 14.45 -21.41
C ALA A 10 3.93 13.33 -20.56
N LEU A 11 4.69 13.67 -19.52
CA LEU A 11 5.40 12.71 -18.65
C LEU A 11 4.88 12.69 -17.21
N THR A 12 4.11 13.67 -16.83
CA THR A 12 3.52 13.76 -15.49
C THR A 12 2.02 13.54 -15.61
N VAL A 13 1.51 12.55 -14.92
CA VAL A 13 0.07 12.47 -14.63
C VAL A 13 -0.23 13.66 -13.73
N THR A 14 -0.76 14.74 -14.30
CA THR A 14 -1.08 15.94 -13.56
C THR A 14 -2.11 15.63 -12.48
N ALA A 15 -1.84 16.06 -11.27
CA ALA A 15 -2.67 15.88 -10.08
C ALA A 15 -4.04 16.59 -10.14
N GLN A 16 -4.53 16.99 -11.32
CA GLN A 16 -5.71 17.86 -11.49
C GLN A 16 -7.02 17.14 -11.74
N ASP A 17 -7.03 15.79 -11.87
CA ASP A 17 -8.29 15.06 -12.02
C ASP A 17 -8.56 14.19 -10.78
N PRO A 18 -9.65 14.46 -10.03
CA PRO A 18 -10.10 13.57 -8.96
C PRO A 18 -10.50 12.17 -9.47
N ARG A 19 -10.58 11.98 -10.78
CA ARG A 19 -10.77 10.69 -11.46
C ARG A 19 -9.49 10.26 -12.18
N ARG A 20 -8.41 10.24 -11.46
CA ARG A 20 -7.10 9.82 -11.95
C ARG A 20 -7.21 8.60 -12.87
N MET A 21 -6.90 8.76 -14.15
CA MET A 21 -6.64 7.61 -15.01
C MET A 21 -5.38 6.93 -14.48
N LYS A 22 -5.55 5.78 -13.83
CA LYS A 22 -4.43 4.98 -13.36
C LYS A 22 -3.60 4.51 -14.54
N LEU A 23 -2.27 4.62 -14.46
CA LEU A 23 -1.36 4.34 -15.58
C LEU A 23 -1.45 2.89 -16.07
N GLU A 24 -1.67 1.94 -15.15
CA GLU A 24 -1.80 0.51 -15.48
C GLU A 24 -3.25 0.02 -15.48
N GLY A 25 -4.20 0.87 -15.07
CA GLY A 25 -5.59 0.48 -14.86
C GLY A 25 -5.77 -0.47 -13.70
N GLY A 26 -7.01 -0.92 -13.52
CA GLY A 26 -7.37 -1.91 -12.50
C GLY A 26 -7.69 -3.25 -13.15
N ARG A 27 -7.33 -4.33 -12.44
CA ARG A 27 -7.83 -5.66 -12.72
C ARG A 27 -8.95 -5.96 -11.73
N PRO A 28 -9.96 -6.76 -12.09
CA PRO A 28 -10.92 -7.19 -11.10
C PRO A 28 -10.23 -7.98 -9.99
N PHE A 29 -10.69 -7.79 -8.76
CA PHE A 29 -10.29 -8.68 -7.67
C PHE A 29 -10.90 -10.05 -7.91
N VAL A 30 -10.05 -11.06 -8.09
CA VAL A 30 -10.45 -12.45 -8.27
C VAL A 30 -9.79 -13.27 -7.18
N LEU A 31 -10.60 -13.76 -6.25
CA LEU A 31 -10.12 -14.56 -5.14
C LEU A 31 -9.79 -15.99 -5.61
N ARG A 32 -8.58 -16.43 -5.29
CA ARG A 32 -8.11 -17.80 -5.49
C ARG A 32 -8.04 -18.53 -4.15
N SER A 33 -8.84 -19.54 -3.97
CA SER A 33 -8.87 -20.34 -2.75
C SER A 33 -9.53 -21.68 -2.99
N ASP A 34 -9.04 -22.72 -2.35
CA ASP A 34 -9.68 -24.04 -2.30
C ASP A 34 -10.84 -24.08 -1.29
N PHE A 35 -11.00 -23.03 -0.48
CA PHE A 35 -12.07 -22.90 0.49
C PHE A 35 -13.30 -22.25 -0.11
N SER A 36 -14.47 -22.71 0.34
CA SER A 36 -15.76 -22.06 0.12
C SER A 36 -16.33 -21.54 1.44
N PRO A 37 -17.12 -20.46 1.43
CA PRO A 37 -17.75 -19.95 2.64
C PRO A 37 -18.61 -21.02 3.32
N ALA A 38 -18.45 -21.20 4.63
CA ALA A 38 -19.14 -22.20 5.43
C ALA A 38 -19.69 -21.60 6.74
N GLY A 39 -20.64 -22.30 7.35
CA GLY A 39 -21.28 -21.84 8.59
C GLY A 39 -21.96 -20.49 8.43
N ASP A 40 -21.61 -19.53 9.29
CA ASP A 40 -22.17 -18.17 9.29
C ASP A 40 -21.47 -17.22 8.30
N GLN A 41 -20.40 -17.66 7.64
CA GLN A 41 -19.64 -16.80 6.72
C GLN A 41 -20.47 -16.25 5.55
N PRO A 42 -21.33 -17.05 4.87
CA PRO A 42 -22.16 -16.52 3.78
C PRO A 42 -23.07 -15.38 4.22
N THR A 43 -23.68 -15.49 5.40
CA THR A 43 -24.53 -14.44 5.99
C THR A 43 -23.71 -13.20 6.33
N ALA A 44 -22.58 -13.37 7.01
CA ALA A 44 -21.70 -12.27 7.37
C ALA A 44 -21.15 -11.52 6.12
N ILE A 45 -20.79 -12.24 5.05
CA ILE A 45 -20.36 -11.63 3.80
C ILE A 45 -21.50 -10.79 3.20
N ALA A 46 -22.70 -11.35 3.14
CA ALA A 46 -23.87 -10.66 2.56
C ALA A 46 -24.22 -9.38 3.35
N GLU A 47 -24.20 -9.44 4.67
CA GLU A 47 -24.48 -8.29 5.55
C GLU A 47 -23.41 -7.20 5.39
N LEU A 48 -22.13 -7.56 5.41
CA LEU A 48 -21.02 -6.62 5.22
C LEU A 48 -21.07 -5.93 3.85
N VAL A 49 -21.38 -6.69 2.80
CA VAL A 49 -21.51 -6.13 1.43
C VAL A 49 -22.72 -5.20 1.35
N ALA A 50 -23.87 -5.58 1.94
CA ALA A 50 -25.07 -4.76 1.98
C ALA A 50 -24.81 -3.44 2.75
N GLY A 51 -24.15 -3.51 3.91
CA GLY A 51 -23.78 -2.32 4.67
C GLY A 51 -22.86 -1.38 3.89
N LEU A 52 -21.85 -1.91 3.17
CA LEU A 52 -21.00 -1.10 2.29
C LEU A 52 -21.77 -0.46 1.12
N ALA A 53 -22.75 -1.17 0.54
CA ALA A 53 -23.64 -0.63 -0.48
C ALA A 53 -24.56 0.46 0.09
N GLY A 54 -25.02 0.29 1.33
CA GLY A 54 -25.79 1.29 2.10
C GLY A 54 -24.96 2.44 2.65
N GLN A 55 -23.67 2.53 2.35
CA GLN A 55 -22.72 3.55 2.83
C GLN A 55 -22.58 3.58 4.37
N GLU A 56 -22.76 2.45 5.02
CA GLU A 56 -22.46 2.34 6.45
C GLU A 56 -20.96 2.57 6.69
N ARG A 57 -20.65 3.51 7.57
CA ARG A 57 -19.27 3.90 7.86
C ARG A 57 -18.52 2.87 8.71
N ASN A 58 -19.22 2.22 9.61
CA ASN A 58 -18.63 1.32 10.59
C ASN A 58 -19.40 0.02 10.62
N GLN A 59 -18.70 -1.08 10.47
CA GLN A 59 -19.22 -2.42 10.62
C GLN A 59 -18.27 -3.25 11.47
N VAL A 60 -18.79 -4.21 12.21
CA VAL A 60 -17.99 -5.07 13.09
C VAL A 60 -18.20 -6.52 12.71
N LEU A 61 -17.11 -7.21 12.34
CA LEU A 61 -17.10 -8.66 12.15
C LEU A 61 -16.58 -9.33 13.43
N LEU A 62 -17.46 -9.92 14.20
CA LEU A 62 -17.12 -10.68 15.40
C LEU A 62 -16.93 -12.14 15.08
N GLY A 63 -15.83 -12.73 15.53
CA GLY A 63 -15.55 -14.15 15.35
C GLY A 63 -14.33 -14.59 16.17
N ALA A 64 -14.35 -15.83 16.65
CA ALA A 64 -13.23 -16.42 17.35
C ALA A 64 -11.99 -16.56 16.44
N THR A 65 -10.83 -16.84 17.02
CA THR A 65 -9.63 -17.16 16.25
C THR A 65 -9.85 -18.45 15.47
N GLY A 66 -9.40 -18.48 14.21
CA GLY A 66 -9.55 -19.66 13.35
C GLY A 66 -10.89 -19.79 12.63
N THR A 67 -11.85 -18.87 12.81
CA THR A 67 -13.16 -18.90 12.12
C THR A 67 -13.12 -18.38 10.68
N GLY A 68 -11.95 -18.11 10.14
CA GLY A 68 -11.79 -17.65 8.75
C GLY A 68 -12.19 -16.19 8.51
N LYS A 69 -12.04 -15.29 9.50
CA LYS A 69 -12.32 -13.85 9.34
C LYS A 69 -11.58 -13.22 8.16
N THR A 70 -10.30 -13.57 7.96
CA THR A 70 -9.50 -13.07 6.83
C THR A 70 -10.11 -13.48 5.50
N PHE A 71 -10.56 -14.73 5.37
CA PHE A 71 -11.23 -15.21 4.19
C PHE A 71 -12.59 -14.52 3.97
N THR A 72 -13.36 -14.28 5.04
CA THR A 72 -14.62 -13.51 4.98
C THR A 72 -14.37 -12.11 4.44
N VAL A 73 -13.36 -11.39 4.97
CA VAL A 73 -12.99 -10.05 4.48
C VAL A 73 -12.50 -10.10 3.02
N ALA A 74 -11.72 -11.11 2.65
CA ALA A 74 -11.29 -11.28 1.26
C ALA A 74 -12.48 -11.45 0.31
N LYS A 75 -13.52 -12.22 0.71
CA LYS A 75 -14.77 -12.35 -0.05
C LYS A 75 -15.54 -11.04 -0.17
N VAL A 76 -15.53 -10.19 0.87
CA VAL A 76 -16.14 -8.85 0.80
C VAL A 76 -15.37 -7.96 -0.18
N ILE A 77 -14.03 -7.98 -0.19
CA ILE A 77 -13.22 -7.23 -1.16
C ILE A 77 -13.51 -7.70 -2.59
N GLU A 78 -13.57 -9.02 -2.82
CA GLU A 78 -13.94 -9.59 -4.12
C GLU A 78 -15.32 -9.12 -4.57
N ALA A 79 -16.32 -9.16 -3.68
CA ALA A 79 -17.70 -8.78 -4.01
C ALA A 79 -17.86 -7.27 -4.28
N THR A 80 -17.12 -6.43 -3.56
CA THR A 80 -17.26 -4.96 -3.66
C THR A 80 -16.35 -4.33 -4.70
N GLN A 81 -15.30 -5.03 -5.13
CA GLN A 81 -14.33 -4.54 -6.13
C GLN A 81 -13.72 -3.18 -5.76
N ARG A 82 -13.49 -2.93 -4.46
CA ARG A 82 -12.95 -1.66 -3.97
C ARG A 82 -11.53 -1.84 -3.44
N PRO A 83 -10.64 -0.87 -3.67
CA PRO A 83 -9.34 -0.83 -2.99
C PRO A 83 -9.52 -0.91 -1.48
N ALA A 84 -8.60 -1.58 -0.80
CA ALA A 84 -8.70 -1.82 0.63
C ALA A 84 -7.38 -1.52 1.36
N ILE A 85 -7.48 -1.01 2.58
CA ILE A 85 -6.38 -0.95 3.52
C ILE A 85 -6.70 -1.81 4.73
N ILE A 86 -5.77 -2.67 5.12
CA ILE A 86 -5.87 -3.59 6.25
C ILE A 86 -4.84 -3.16 7.28
N LEU A 87 -5.32 -2.68 8.42
CA LEU A 87 -4.46 -2.22 9.50
C LEU A 87 -4.27 -3.30 10.54
N ALA A 88 -3.01 -3.66 10.79
CA ALA A 88 -2.61 -4.59 11.83
C ALA A 88 -1.91 -3.85 12.98
N PRO A 89 -2.06 -4.30 14.24
CA PRO A 89 -1.47 -3.65 15.41
C PRO A 89 0.06 -3.73 15.44
N ASN A 90 0.68 -4.69 14.75
CA ASN A 90 2.12 -4.86 14.71
C ASN A 90 2.61 -5.46 13.38
N LYS A 91 3.93 -5.44 13.16
CA LYS A 91 4.58 -5.95 11.95
C LYS A 91 4.35 -7.45 11.72
N THR A 92 4.36 -8.25 12.78
CA THR A 92 4.22 -9.72 12.69
C THR A 92 2.85 -10.10 12.15
N LEU A 93 1.79 -9.52 12.71
CA LEU A 93 0.44 -9.75 12.23
C LEU A 93 0.23 -9.16 10.82
N ALA A 94 0.82 -8.00 10.54
CA ALA A 94 0.79 -7.43 9.20
C ALA A 94 1.45 -8.37 8.18
N ALA A 95 2.59 -8.99 8.51
CA ALA A 95 3.26 -9.94 7.63
C ALA A 95 2.42 -11.21 7.38
N GLN A 96 1.77 -11.73 8.42
CA GLN A 96 0.85 -12.87 8.29
C GLN A 96 -0.31 -12.52 7.36
N LEU A 97 -1.01 -11.41 7.60
CA LEU A 97 -2.13 -10.96 6.78
C LEU A 97 -1.70 -10.68 5.34
N TYR A 98 -0.53 -10.07 5.14
CA TYR A 98 0.02 -9.86 3.80
C TYR A 98 0.18 -11.19 3.06
N GLY A 99 0.74 -12.22 3.70
CA GLY A 99 0.89 -13.55 3.11
C GLY A 99 -0.46 -14.18 2.75
N GLU A 100 -1.46 -14.09 3.65
CA GLU A 100 -2.81 -14.61 3.43
C GLU A 100 -3.49 -13.89 2.24
N PHE A 101 -3.51 -12.54 2.23
CA PHE A 101 -4.12 -11.77 1.14
C PHE A 101 -3.39 -11.93 -0.20
N LYS A 102 -2.06 -12.05 -0.18
CA LYS A 102 -1.27 -12.34 -1.38
C LYS A 102 -1.60 -13.72 -1.97
N GLY A 103 -1.87 -14.70 -1.10
CA GLY A 103 -2.36 -16.01 -1.52
C GLY A 103 -3.77 -15.95 -2.12
N PHE A 104 -4.67 -15.16 -1.52
CA PHE A 104 -6.04 -15.00 -2.03
C PHE A 104 -6.11 -14.19 -3.34
N PHE A 105 -5.24 -13.21 -3.54
CA PHE A 105 -5.24 -12.30 -4.69
C PHE A 105 -3.88 -12.28 -5.39
N PRO A 106 -3.45 -13.40 -6.00
CA PRO A 106 -2.11 -13.51 -6.58
C PRO A 106 -1.89 -12.59 -7.79
N GLU A 107 -2.95 -12.20 -8.50
CA GLU A 107 -2.90 -11.37 -9.71
C GLU A 107 -3.11 -9.88 -9.43
N ASN A 108 -3.55 -9.53 -8.22
CA ASN A 108 -3.81 -8.16 -7.81
C ASN A 108 -2.62 -7.55 -7.04
N ALA A 109 -2.62 -6.24 -6.88
CA ALA A 109 -1.59 -5.53 -6.15
C ALA A 109 -1.83 -5.64 -4.63
N VAL A 110 -1.32 -6.71 -4.02
CA VAL A 110 -1.27 -6.82 -2.56
C VAL A 110 0.08 -6.34 -2.10
N GLU A 111 0.09 -5.28 -1.30
CA GLU A 111 1.29 -4.54 -0.90
C GLU A 111 1.45 -4.48 0.62
N TYR A 112 2.70 -4.40 1.08
CA TYR A 112 3.07 -4.40 2.49
C TYR A 112 3.63 -3.04 2.90
N PHE A 113 3.05 -2.42 3.92
CA PHE A 113 3.44 -1.09 4.36
C PHE A 113 3.60 -1.01 5.88
N VAL A 114 4.82 -1.19 6.35
CA VAL A 114 5.16 -1.15 7.78
C VAL A 114 6.36 -0.23 8.01
N SER A 115 6.73 0.01 9.27
CA SER A 115 7.94 0.77 9.59
C SER A 115 9.19 0.08 9.03
N TYR A 116 10.06 0.83 8.38
CA TYR A 116 11.33 0.35 7.82
C TYR A 116 12.44 0.20 8.86
N TYR A 117 12.23 0.66 10.10
CA TYR A 117 13.16 0.43 11.20
C TYR A 117 12.98 -0.98 11.76
N ASP A 118 14.02 -1.81 11.71
CA ASP A 118 14.02 -3.13 12.35
C ASP A 118 14.46 -3.06 13.80
N TYR A 119 15.36 -2.15 14.09
CA TYR A 119 15.89 -1.91 15.42
C TYR A 119 15.89 -0.41 15.72
N TYR A 120 15.46 -0.05 16.90
CA TYR A 120 15.52 1.30 17.43
C TYR A 120 15.97 1.26 18.88
N GLN A 121 17.16 1.74 19.15
CA GLN A 121 17.68 1.95 20.49
C GLN A 121 17.67 3.45 20.76
N PRO A 122 16.87 3.95 21.73
CA PRO A 122 16.95 5.33 22.16
C PRO A 122 18.28 5.57 22.87
N GLU A 123 18.76 6.78 22.80
CA GLU A 123 19.88 7.23 23.60
C GLU A 123 19.59 7.09 25.09
N ALA A 124 20.52 6.60 25.85
CA ALA A 124 20.40 6.45 27.28
C ALA A 124 21.75 6.70 27.98
N TYR A 125 21.69 7.30 29.16
CA TYR A 125 22.87 7.46 30.02
C TYR A 125 22.72 6.61 31.26
N VAL A 126 23.69 5.70 31.46
CA VAL A 126 23.74 4.84 32.63
C VAL A 126 24.70 5.44 33.64
N ALA A 127 24.20 6.21 34.59
CA ALA A 127 25.02 6.95 35.57
C ALA A 127 25.90 6.05 36.45
N ARG A 128 25.48 4.78 36.68
CA ARG A 128 26.25 3.83 37.51
C ARG A 128 27.58 3.39 36.87
N SER A 129 27.62 3.34 35.54
CA SER A 129 28.80 2.92 34.77
C SER A 129 29.43 4.06 33.98
N ASP A 130 28.90 5.28 34.13
CA ASP A 130 29.30 6.45 33.33
C ASP A 130 29.32 6.14 31.81
N THR A 131 28.29 5.41 31.36
CA THR A 131 28.23 4.93 30.00
C THR A 131 27.09 5.63 29.27
N TYR A 132 27.42 6.31 28.17
CA TYR A 132 26.47 6.84 27.23
C TYR A 132 26.17 5.80 26.13
N ILE A 133 24.91 5.42 25.97
CA ILE A 133 24.44 4.55 24.92
C ILE A 133 23.93 5.46 23.81
N GLU A 134 24.58 5.43 22.67
CA GLU A 134 24.19 6.22 21.52
C GLU A 134 22.88 5.67 20.90
N LYS A 135 22.12 6.60 20.28
CA LYS A 135 20.95 6.24 19.50
C LYS A 135 21.36 5.39 18.29
N GLU A 136 20.83 4.21 18.19
CA GLU A 136 21.05 3.33 17.03
C GLU A 136 19.74 2.96 16.35
N SER A 137 19.72 3.03 15.03
CA SER A 137 18.59 2.58 14.22
C SER A 137 19.10 1.89 12.96
N GLN A 138 18.54 0.72 12.68
CA GLN A 138 18.84 -0.02 11.45
C GLN A 138 17.64 0.06 10.51
N ILE A 139 17.90 0.54 9.29
CA ILE A 139 16.91 0.62 8.22
C ILE A 139 16.94 -0.70 7.45
N ASN A 140 15.78 -1.32 7.30
CA ASN A 140 15.61 -2.47 6.43
C ASN A 140 15.27 -1.99 5.01
N GLU A 141 16.27 -2.03 4.13
CA GLU A 141 16.13 -1.61 2.73
C GLU A 141 15.05 -2.38 1.96
N GLN A 142 14.81 -3.64 2.31
CA GLN A 142 13.77 -4.43 1.65
C GLN A 142 12.38 -3.89 2.01
N ILE A 143 12.15 -3.58 3.29
CA ILE A 143 10.89 -2.98 3.74
C ILE A 143 10.72 -1.60 3.12
N ASP A 144 11.78 -0.82 3.01
CA ASP A 144 11.72 0.49 2.36
C ASP A 144 11.30 0.39 0.90
N ARG A 145 11.88 -0.54 0.15
CA ARG A 145 11.44 -0.83 -1.24
C ARG A 145 9.98 -1.26 -1.31
N MET A 146 9.51 -2.08 -0.36
CA MET A 146 8.09 -2.49 -0.30
C MET A 146 7.16 -1.30 -0.03
N ARG A 147 7.58 -0.34 0.80
CA ARG A 147 6.82 0.91 1.04
C ARG A 147 6.70 1.75 -0.24
N HIS A 148 7.80 1.91 -0.97
CA HIS A 148 7.78 2.59 -2.27
C HIS A 148 6.91 1.85 -3.29
N SER A 149 6.96 0.51 -3.34
CA SER A 149 6.08 -0.31 -4.17
C SER A 149 4.61 -0.06 -3.84
N ALA A 150 4.26 -0.06 -2.55
CA ALA A 150 2.89 0.20 -2.10
C ALA A 150 2.39 1.60 -2.50
N THR A 151 3.22 2.62 -2.31
CA THR A 151 2.89 3.99 -2.73
C THR A 151 2.70 4.08 -4.24
N ARG A 152 3.60 3.48 -5.01
CA ARG A 152 3.49 3.40 -6.47
C ARG A 152 2.19 2.70 -6.90
N ALA A 153 1.88 1.54 -6.31
CA ALA A 153 0.67 0.78 -6.63
C ALA A 153 -0.61 1.62 -6.40
N LEU A 154 -0.68 2.37 -5.30
CA LEU A 154 -1.79 3.30 -5.02
C LEU A 154 -1.95 4.38 -6.10
N LEU A 155 -0.84 4.83 -6.69
CA LEU A 155 -0.84 5.87 -7.70
C LEU A 155 -1.18 5.35 -9.10
N GLU A 156 -0.83 4.09 -9.40
CA GLU A 156 -0.89 3.54 -10.76
C GLU A 156 -2.04 2.54 -10.98
N ARG A 157 -2.57 1.92 -9.90
CA ARG A 157 -3.55 0.81 -9.98
C ARG A 157 -4.79 1.10 -9.15
N ASP A 158 -5.90 0.46 -9.53
CA ASP A 158 -7.18 0.50 -8.81
C ASP A 158 -7.44 -0.77 -7.99
N ASP A 159 -6.77 -1.88 -8.32
CA ASP A 159 -6.89 -3.18 -7.68
C ASP A 159 -5.84 -3.38 -6.59
N VAL A 160 -5.82 -2.47 -5.60
CA VAL A 160 -4.78 -2.42 -4.56
C VAL A 160 -5.33 -2.82 -3.20
N ILE A 161 -4.63 -3.73 -2.53
CA ILE A 161 -4.83 -4.08 -1.12
C ILE A 161 -3.55 -3.74 -0.38
N ILE A 162 -3.59 -2.77 0.54
CA ILE A 162 -2.45 -2.42 1.39
C ILE A 162 -2.62 -3.11 2.74
N VAL A 163 -1.65 -3.93 3.12
CA VAL A 163 -1.55 -4.45 4.49
C VAL A 163 -0.50 -3.65 5.24
N ALA A 164 -0.94 -2.92 6.26
CA ALA A 164 -0.11 -1.95 6.96
C ALA A 164 -0.14 -2.14 8.48
N SER A 165 0.88 -1.62 9.13
CA SER A 165 0.88 -1.36 10.57
C SER A 165 0.57 0.12 10.84
N VAL A 166 0.45 0.49 12.13
CA VAL A 166 0.20 1.88 12.55
C VAL A 166 1.20 2.89 11.94
N SER A 167 2.37 2.44 11.51
CA SER A 167 3.37 3.30 10.85
C SER A 167 2.92 3.87 9.49
N CYS A 168 1.82 3.41 8.93
CA CYS A 168 1.25 3.98 7.69
C CYS A 168 0.75 5.43 7.87
N ILE A 169 0.56 5.89 9.10
CA ILE A 169 0.23 7.29 9.40
C ILE A 169 1.41 8.24 9.14
N TYR A 170 2.63 7.70 9.12
CA TYR A 170 3.84 8.43 8.77
C TYR A 170 4.13 8.16 7.29
N GLY A 171 3.70 9.08 6.42
CA GLY A 171 3.84 8.98 4.97
C GLY A 171 5.27 9.19 4.47
N LEU A 172 5.43 9.05 3.16
CA LEU A 172 6.66 9.36 2.41
C LEU A 172 6.62 10.78 1.80
N GLY A 173 5.91 11.71 2.43
CA GLY A 173 5.59 13.02 1.88
C GLY A 173 4.15 13.10 1.36
N THR A 174 3.81 14.18 0.69
CA THR A 174 2.49 14.32 0.06
C THR A 174 2.42 13.51 -1.25
N PRO A 175 1.24 13.04 -1.66
CA PRO A 175 1.08 12.36 -2.94
C PRO A 175 1.59 13.20 -4.13
N GLU A 176 1.42 14.52 -4.06
CA GLU A 176 1.85 15.47 -5.08
C GLU A 176 3.38 15.48 -5.19
N GLU A 177 4.08 15.64 -4.07
CA GLU A 177 5.55 15.60 -4.03
C GLU A 177 6.10 14.27 -4.55
N TYR A 178 5.48 13.16 -4.15
CA TYR A 178 5.89 11.84 -4.62
C TYR A 178 5.75 11.69 -6.14
N ILE A 179 4.65 12.21 -6.71
CA ILE A 179 4.42 12.17 -8.17
C ILE A 179 5.41 13.06 -8.91
N GLU A 180 5.71 14.25 -8.38
CA GLU A 180 6.67 15.16 -8.98
C GLU A 180 8.08 14.56 -9.04
N GLN A 181 8.41 13.70 -8.09
CA GLN A 181 9.67 12.97 -8.03
C GLN A 181 9.66 11.63 -8.78
N MET A 182 8.57 11.25 -9.43
CA MET A 182 8.51 10.04 -10.25
C MET A 182 8.97 10.27 -11.68
N VAL A 183 9.73 9.31 -12.21
CA VAL A 183 10.04 9.20 -13.65
C VAL A 183 9.48 7.88 -14.16
N THR A 184 8.54 7.97 -15.09
CA THR A 184 7.94 6.78 -15.72
C THR A 184 8.69 6.46 -17.00
N LEU A 185 9.33 5.29 -17.03
CA LEU A 185 10.01 4.75 -18.19
C LEU A 185 9.23 3.57 -18.75
N ARG A 186 8.90 3.60 -20.04
CA ARG A 186 8.25 2.47 -20.71
C ARG A 186 9.23 1.80 -21.68
N ARG A 187 9.29 0.47 -21.65
CA ARG A 187 10.13 -0.29 -22.57
C ARG A 187 9.69 -0.03 -24.02
N GLY A 188 10.64 0.37 -24.88
CA GLY A 188 10.38 0.70 -26.28
C GLY A 188 9.95 2.16 -26.53
N ALA A 189 9.78 2.98 -25.50
CA ALA A 189 9.59 4.42 -25.68
C ALA A 189 10.94 5.10 -25.91
N GLU A 190 10.97 6.03 -26.86
CA GLU A 190 12.12 6.90 -27.09
C GLU A 190 12.08 8.09 -26.12
N MET A 191 13.21 8.38 -25.50
CA MET A 191 13.38 9.52 -24.61
C MET A 191 14.77 10.11 -24.79
N ASP A 192 14.86 11.43 -24.82
CA ASP A 192 16.15 12.13 -24.86
C ASP A 192 16.91 11.89 -23.56
N ARG A 193 18.16 11.37 -23.70
CA ARG A 193 19.03 11.01 -22.59
C ARG A 193 19.33 12.22 -21.71
N ASP A 194 19.62 13.38 -22.29
CA ASP A 194 20.07 14.55 -21.54
C ASP A 194 18.90 15.21 -20.79
N VAL A 195 17.68 15.07 -21.28
CA VAL A 195 16.46 15.43 -20.57
C VAL A 195 16.24 14.53 -19.37
N LEU A 196 16.42 13.21 -19.54
CA LEU A 196 16.29 12.24 -18.46
C LEU A 196 17.33 12.46 -17.35
N LEU A 197 18.60 12.66 -17.73
CA LEU A 197 19.67 12.93 -16.77
C LEU A 197 19.41 14.22 -15.98
N ARG A 198 18.97 15.29 -16.65
CA ARG A 198 18.60 16.54 -15.96
C ARG A 198 17.45 16.32 -14.98
N ARG A 199 16.48 15.47 -15.32
CA ARG A 199 15.38 15.14 -14.42
C ARG A 199 15.88 14.44 -13.17
N PHE A 200 16.76 13.44 -13.28
CA PHE A 200 17.35 12.74 -12.13
C PHE A 200 18.19 13.65 -11.21
N VAL A 201 18.81 14.68 -11.75
CA VAL A 201 19.59 15.65 -10.94
C VAL A 201 18.67 16.62 -10.20
N GLN A 202 17.44 16.84 -10.69
CA GLN A 202 16.46 17.76 -10.09
C GLN A 202 15.55 17.09 -9.04
N MET A 203 15.53 15.76 -8.96
CA MET A 203 14.83 14.96 -7.95
C MET A 203 15.64 14.89 -6.65
#